data_36e9caec813148dd147cf730cf923105
#
_entry.id   36e9caec813148dd147cf730cf923105
#
_cell.length_a   1.000
_cell.length_b   1.000
_cell.length_c   1.000
_cell.angle_alpha   90.00
_cell.angle_beta   90.00
_cell.angle_gamma   90.00
#
_symmetry.space_group_name_H-M   'P 1'
#
loop_
_entity.id
_entity.type
_entity.pdbx_description
1 polymer ?
#
loop_
_entity_poly.entity_id
_entity_poly.type
_entity_poly.pdbx_seq_one_letter_code
_entity_poly.pdbx_strand_id
1 'polypeptide(L)'
;DSSTSRGLGDVYKRQGVDYFTIHAGVLLRYVPMTAERVTGIVSRGGSIMAKWCLAHHEENFLYTRFEDICKIMKKYDVTFSLGDGLRPGSVADANDEAQFGELKTLGELTSVAWENDVQTMIEGPGHVPMQLIKENMDKQLEQCAEAPFYTLGPLTTDIAPGYDHITSAIGAAMIGWYGCAMLCYVTPKE
;
A
#
# COMPACT_ATOMS: atom_id res chain seq x y z
N ASP A 1 -9.20 -3.13 -24.51
CA ASP A 1 -8.91 -1.95 -25.31
C ASP A 1 -8.02 -1.00 -24.52
N SER A 2 -6.71 -1.06 -24.80
CA SER A 2 -5.68 -0.31 -24.04
C SER A 2 -5.76 1.21 -24.22
N SER A 3 -6.55 1.68 -25.17
CA SER A 3 -6.74 3.11 -25.44
C SER A 3 -7.72 3.77 -24.48
N THR A 4 -8.72 3.03 -23.98
CA THR A 4 -9.75 3.55 -23.07
C THR A 4 -9.21 3.74 -21.64
N SER A 5 -8.30 2.88 -21.18
CA SER A 5 -7.70 3.02 -19.84
C SER A 5 -6.68 4.17 -19.76
N ARG A 6 -5.98 4.46 -20.87
CA ARG A 6 -5.11 5.65 -20.95
C ARG A 6 -5.91 6.95 -20.95
N GLY A 7 -7.06 6.96 -21.60
CA GLY A 7 -7.95 8.13 -21.64
C GLY A 7 -8.55 8.48 -20.28
N LEU A 8 -8.95 7.49 -19.48
CA LEU A 8 -9.49 7.72 -18.14
C LEU A 8 -8.43 8.30 -17.18
N GLY A 9 -7.21 7.78 -17.18
CA GLY A 9 -6.12 8.32 -16.39
C GLY A 9 -5.83 9.79 -16.72
N ASP A 10 -5.80 10.16 -18.00
CA ASP A 10 -5.58 11.55 -18.43
C ASP A 10 -6.76 12.47 -18.08
N VAL A 11 -8.00 11.98 -18.14
CA VAL A 11 -9.18 12.77 -17.76
C VAL A 11 -9.16 13.09 -16.27
N TYR A 12 -8.91 12.10 -15.40
CA TYR A 12 -8.83 12.33 -13.95
C TYR A 12 -7.70 13.26 -13.58
N LYS A 13 -6.53 13.16 -14.21
CA LYS A 13 -5.40 14.06 -13.97
C LYS A 13 -5.66 15.49 -14.38
N ARG A 14 -6.39 15.70 -15.49
CA ARG A 14 -6.81 17.04 -15.92
C ARG A 14 -7.87 17.67 -15.02
N GLN A 15 -8.56 16.85 -14.21
CA GLN A 15 -9.55 17.29 -13.24
C GLN A 15 -8.97 17.66 -11.88
N GLY A 16 -7.63 17.62 -11.70
CA GLY A 16 -6.96 18.05 -10.48
C GLY A 16 -6.94 17.01 -9.37
N VAL A 17 -6.66 15.75 -9.72
CA VAL A 17 -6.41 14.69 -8.72
C VAL A 17 -5.03 14.92 -8.10
N ASP A 18 -4.97 14.96 -6.76
CA ASP A 18 -3.74 15.25 -6.01
C ASP A 18 -2.82 14.03 -5.87
N TYR A 19 -3.38 12.82 -5.76
CA TYR A 19 -2.60 11.59 -5.68
C TYR A 19 -3.33 10.38 -6.27
N PHE A 20 -2.55 9.36 -6.64
CA PHE A 20 -3.05 8.06 -7.12
C PHE A 20 -2.46 6.91 -6.31
N THR A 21 -3.33 5.99 -5.90
CA THR A 21 -2.89 4.71 -5.33
C THR A 21 -2.60 3.72 -6.46
N ILE A 22 -1.38 3.16 -6.45
CA ILE A 22 -0.98 2.08 -7.36
C ILE A 22 -0.29 0.96 -6.59
N HIS A 23 -0.62 -0.29 -6.91
CA HIS A 23 -0.05 -1.49 -6.29
C HIS A 23 1.16 -2.00 -7.08
N ALA A 24 2.21 -1.18 -7.19
CA ALA A 24 3.41 -1.51 -7.93
C ALA A 24 4.34 -2.48 -7.19
N GLY A 25 4.17 -2.64 -5.87
CA GLY A 25 4.98 -3.53 -5.03
C GLY A 25 4.56 -5.00 -5.05
N VAL A 26 3.40 -5.34 -5.65
CA VAL A 26 2.93 -6.72 -5.77
C VAL A 26 3.73 -7.45 -6.85
N LEU A 27 4.79 -8.15 -6.47
CA LEU A 27 5.68 -8.85 -7.39
C LEU A 27 5.41 -10.35 -7.41
N LEU A 28 5.66 -10.99 -8.55
CA LEU A 28 5.52 -12.45 -8.72
C LEU A 28 6.20 -13.25 -7.62
N ARG A 29 7.38 -12.82 -7.17
CA ARG A 29 8.15 -13.50 -6.12
C ARG A 29 7.47 -13.49 -4.74
N TYR A 30 6.58 -12.53 -4.47
CA TYR A 30 5.88 -12.43 -3.19
C TYR A 30 4.52 -13.14 -3.16
N VAL A 31 3.90 -13.34 -4.33
CA VAL A 31 2.57 -13.95 -4.41
C VAL A 31 2.52 -15.34 -3.75
N PRO A 32 3.48 -16.26 -3.98
CA PRO A 32 3.47 -17.56 -3.31
C PRO A 32 3.57 -17.49 -1.78
N MET A 33 4.19 -16.44 -1.23
CA MET A 33 4.35 -16.27 0.21
C MET A 33 3.02 -16.01 0.94
N THR A 34 1.96 -15.66 0.19
CA THR A 34 0.63 -15.43 0.75
C THR A 34 -0.25 -16.68 0.79
N ALA A 35 0.24 -17.83 0.29
CA ALA A 35 -0.56 -19.05 0.15
C ALA A 35 -0.98 -19.65 1.50
N GLU A 36 -0.17 -19.49 2.53
CA GLU A 36 -0.43 -20.02 3.88
C GLU A 36 -1.18 -19.03 4.78
N ARG A 37 -1.51 -17.84 4.28
CA ARG A 37 -2.25 -16.83 5.03
C ARG A 37 -3.69 -17.26 5.30
N VAL A 38 -4.22 -16.88 6.45
CA VAL A 38 -5.63 -17.10 6.81
C VAL A 38 -6.55 -16.35 5.84
N THR A 39 -6.18 -15.13 5.43
CA THR A 39 -7.02 -14.29 4.56
C THR A 39 -6.46 -14.11 3.14
N GLY A 40 -5.29 -14.66 2.85
CA GLY A 40 -4.65 -14.54 1.53
C GLY A 40 -4.31 -13.09 1.17
N ILE A 41 -4.76 -12.63 0.00
CA ILE A 41 -4.56 -11.23 -0.48
C ILE A 41 -5.90 -10.49 -0.41
N VAL A 42 -6.10 -9.69 0.62
CA VAL A 42 -7.36 -8.96 0.87
C VAL A 42 -7.47 -7.66 0.09
N SER A 43 -6.35 -7.08 -0.32
CA SER A 43 -6.36 -5.88 -1.15
C SER A 43 -6.98 -6.17 -2.50
N ARG A 44 -8.00 -5.39 -2.89
CA ARG A 44 -8.63 -5.53 -4.21
C ARG A 44 -7.63 -5.29 -5.35
N GLY A 45 -6.84 -4.22 -5.27
CA GLY A 45 -5.79 -3.94 -6.24
C GLY A 45 -4.68 -4.97 -6.22
N GLY A 46 -4.23 -5.38 -5.03
CA GLY A 46 -3.22 -6.42 -4.84
C GLY A 46 -3.64 -7.76 -5.43
N SER A 47 -4.87 -8.21 -5.17
CA SER A 47 -5.39 -9.48 -5.72
C SER A 47 -5.57 -9.45 -7.24
N ILE A 48 -5.99 -8.31 -7.81
CA ILE A 48 -6.09 -8.13 -9.26
C ILE A 48 -4.70 -8.23 -9.90
N MET A 49 -3.69 -7.54 -9.34
CA MET A 49 -2.32 -7.60 -9.85
C MET A 49 -1.70 -8.98 -9.70
N ALA A 50 -1.85 -9.63 -8.55
CA ALA A 50 -1.38 -11.01 -8.34
C ALA A 50 -2.01 -11.97 -9.36
N LYS A 51 -3.32 -11.88 -9.57
CA LYS A 51 -4.03 -12.68 -10.58
C LYS A 51 -3.51 -12.41 -11.98
N TRP A 52 -3.27 -11.15 -12.32
CA TRP A 52 -2.74 -10.77 -13.63
C TRP A 52 -1.33 -11.36 -13.85
N CYS A 53 -0.43 -11.19 -12.88
CA CYS A 53 0.93 -11.74 -12.94
C CYS A 53 0.93 -13.27 -13.12
N LEU A 54 0.11 -13.98 -12.36
CA LEU A 54 -0.01 -15.44 -12.46
C LEU A 54 -0.59 -15.88 -13.81
N ALA A 55 -1.61 -15.18 -14.32
CA ALA A 55 -2.28 -15.56 -15.56
C ALA A 55 -1.40 -15.33 -16.81
N HIS A 56 -0.54 -14.32 -16.78
CA HIS A 56 0.32 -13.96 -17.91
C HIS A 56 1.76 -14.47 -17.77
N HIS A 57 2.11 -14.99 -16.58
CA HIS A 57 3.49 -15.37 -16.25
C HIS A 57 4.49 -14.21 -16.46
N GLU A 58 4.04 -13.00 -16.20
CA GLU A 58 4.82 -11.77 -16.35
C GLU A 58 4.80 -10.98 -15.03
N GLU A 59 5.87 -10.18 -14.82
CA GLU A 59 5.97 -9.31 -13.67
C GLU A 59 4.97 -8.15 -13.77
N ASN A 60 4.55 -7.65 -12.64
CA ASN A 60 3.64 -6.52 -12.48
C ASN A 60 4.04 -5.34 -13.39
N PHE A 61 3.18 -4.99 -14.33
CA PHE A 61 3.48 -3.91 -15.29
C PHE A 61 3.56 -2.53 -14.62
N LEU A 62 2.93 -2.30 -13.47
CA LEU A 62 3.09 -1.06 -12.70
C LEU A 62 4.50 -0.92 -12.15
N TYR A 63 5.15 -2.06 -11.83
CA TYR A 63 6.55 -2.11 -11.43
C TYR A 63 7.48 -1.95 -12.62
N THR A 64 7.32 -2.76 -13.67
CA THR A 64 8.23 -2.75 -14.83
C THR A 64 8.17 -1.46 -15.66
N ARG A 65 7.09 -0.68 -15.53
CA ARG A 65 6.89 0.61 -16.20
C ARG A 65 6.85 1.79 -15.23
N PHE A 66 7.41 1.61 -14.04
CA PHE A 66 7.29 2.63 -12.99
C PHE A 66 7.90 3.99 -13.37
N GLU A 67 9.06 4.00 -14.04
CA GLU A 67 9.67 5.24 -14.55
C GLU A 67 8.79 5.97 -15.59
N ASP A 68 8.09 5.22 -16.44
CA ASP A 68 7.18 5.84 -17.40
C ASP A 68 5.97 6.45 -16.69
N ILE A 69 5.52 5.83 -15.60
CA ILE A 69 4.46 6.37 -14.73
C ILE A 69 4.99 7.63 -14.02
N CYS A 70 6.22 7.63 -13.51
CA CYS A 70 6.84 8.82 -12.90
C CYS A 70 6.82 10.04 -13.83
N LYS A 71 7.16 9.86 -15.12
CA LYS A 71 7.08 10.94 -16.11
C LYS A 71 5.68 11.54 -16.25
N ILE A 72 4.66 10.68 -16.15
CA ILE A 72 3.26 11.12 -16.20
C ILE A 72 2.89 11.85 -14.92
N MET A 73 3.26 11.31 -13.75
CA MET A 73 2.97 11.92 -12.44
C MET A 73 3.62 13.29 -12.32
N LYS A 74 4.89 13.40 -12.68
CA LYS A 74 5.62 14.69 -12.71
C LYS A 74 4.94 15.72 -13.61
N LYS A 75 4.51 15.32 -14.82
CA LYS A 75 3.86 16.23 -15.76
C LYS A 75 2.61 16.91 -15.21
N TYR A 76 1.88 16.22 -14.34
CA TYR A 76 0.62 16.70 -13.77
C TYR A 76 0.69 17.06 -12.30
N ASP A 77 1.89 17.06 -11.72
CA ASP A 77 2.12 17.31 -10.29
C ASP A 77 1.26 16.45 -9.38
N VAL A 78 1.27 15.14 -9.62
CA VAL A 78 0.47 14.15 -8.88
C VAL A 78 1.37 13.28 -8.03
N THR A 79 1.01 13.10 -6.76
CA THR A 79 1.72 12.29 -5.78
C THR A 79 1.39 10.79 -5.95
N PHE A 80 2.37 9.91 -5.75
CA PHE A 80 2.08 8.49 -5.56
C PHE A 80 1.56 8.21 -4.15
N SER A 81 0.48 7.43 -4.06
CA SER A 81 0.18 6.58 -2.92
C SER A 81 0.61 5.15 -3.30
N LEU A 82 1.77 4.72 -2.83
CA LEU A 82 2.30 3.39 -3.13
C LEU A 82 1.57 2.36 -2.28
N GLY A 83 0.62 1.65 -2.91
CA GLY A 83 -0.34 0.80 -2.25
C GLY A 83 0.25 -0.51 -1.72
N ASP A 84 -0.16 -0.89 -0.51
CA ASP A 84 0.20 -2.14 0.15
C ASP A 84 -0.71 -3.30 -0.30
N GLY A 85 -0.51 -3.77 -1.50
CA GLY A 85 -1.30 -4.85 -2.10
C GLY A 85 -1.22 -6.18 -1.36
N LEU A 86 -0.15 -6.39 -0.60
CA LEU A 86 0.10 -7.59 0.19
C LEU A 86 -0.05 -7.35 1.72
N ARG A 87 -0.79 -6.30 2.11
CA ARG A 87 -1.12 -6.07 3.52
C ARG A 87 -1.84 -7.27 4.13
N PRO A 88 -1.66 -7.55 5.45
CA PRO A 88 -2.41 -8.60 6.13
C PRO A 88 -3.89 -8.22 6.22
N GLY A 89 -4.76 -9.23 6.12
CA GLY A 89 -6.21 -9.08 6.31
C GLY A 89 -6.71 -9.62 7.65
N SER A 90 -5.79 -10.15 8.47
CA SER A 90 -6.05 -10.58 9.83
C SER A 90 -4.80 -10.38 10.68
N VAL A 91 -4.96 -10.34 12.01
CA VAL A 91 -3.80 -10.26 12.92
C VAL A 91 -2.89 -11.48 12.82
N ALA A 92 -3.43 -12.63 12.41
CA ALA A 92 -2.66 -13.86 12.24
C ALA A 92 -1.64 -13.77 11.10
N ASP A 93 -1.92 -12.93 10.09
CA ASP A 93 -1.09 -12.76 8.90
C ASP A 93 -0.13 -11.57 9.02
N ALA A 94 -0.19 -10.82 10.14
CA ALA A 94 0.59 -9.60 10.33
C ALA A 94 2.10 -9.87 10.41
N ASN A 95 2.88 -8.97 9.80
CA ASN A 95 4.34 -8.96 9.83
C ASN A 95 4.98 -10.19 9.14
N ASP A 96 4.32 -10.77 8.17
CA ASP A 96 4.90 -11.86 7.40
C ASP A 96 5.89 -11.38 6.33
N GLU A 97 6.56 -12.33 5.69
CA GLU A 97 7.56 -12.07 4.66
C GLU A 97 6.98 -11.37 3.42
N ALA A 98 5.73 -11.65 3.07
CA ALA A 98 5.07 -11.01 1.92
C ALA A 98 4.83 -9.53 2.19
N GLN A 99 4.33 -9.17 3.37
CA GLN A 99 4.10 -7.78 3.78
C GLN A 99 5.40 -6.98 3.74
N PHE A 100 6.45 -7.46 4.40
CA PHE A 100 7.71 -6.72 4.49
C PHE A 100 8.54 -6.78 3.20
N GLY A 101 8.39 -7.84 2.41
CA GLY A 101 8.97 -7.90 1.07
C GLY A 101 8.39 -6.82 0.15
N GLU A 102 7.07 -6.64 0.17
CA GLU A 102 6.42 -5.54 -0.55
C GLU A 102 6.87 -4.18 -0.02
N LEU A 103 6.89 -3.96 1.31
CA LEU A 103 7.33 -2.70 1.91
C LEU A 103 8.73 -2.31 1.44
N LYS A 104 9.66 -3.25 1.39
CA LYS A 104 11.01 -3.02 0.86
C LYS A 104 10.96 -2.55 -0.60
N THR A 105 10.16 -3.20 -1.42
CA THR A 105 9.98 -2.79 -2.83
C THR A 105 9.37 -1.38 -2.93
N LEU A 106 8.41 -1.03 -2.07
CA LEU A 106 7.85 0.32 -2.03
C LEU A 106 8.91 1.37 -1.67
N GLY A 107 9.84 1.04 -0.79
CA GLY A 107 11.00 1.90 -0.50
C GLY A 107 11.94 2.08 -1.70
N GLU A 108 12.23 1.01 -2.44
CA GLU A 108 13.00 1.08 -3.69
C GLU A 108 12.30 1.98 -4.72
N LEU A 109 10.99 1.82 -4.90
CA LEU A 109 10.18 2.64 -5.81
C LEU A 109 10.08 4.10 -5.36
N THR A 110 10.09 4.37 -4.06
CA THR A 110 10.13 5.72 -3.50
C THR A 110 11.40 6.45 -3.94
N SER A 111 12.55 5.79 -3.87
CA SER A 111 13.82 6.36 -4.35
C SER A 111 13.76 6.70 -5.84
N VAL A 112 13.23 5.80 -6.66
CA VAL A 112 13.04 6.04 -8.10
C VAL A 112 12.09 7.22 -8.36
N ALA A 113 10.99 7.33 -7.60
CA ALA A 113 10.05 8.45 -7.74
C ALA A 113 10.71 9.79 -7.39
N TRP A 114 11.46 9.85 -6.30
CA TRP A 114 12.17 11.07 -5.88
C TRP A 114 13.26 11.50 -6.85
N GLU A 115 14.00 10.55 -7.44
CA GLU A 115 14.95 10.84 -8.53
C GLU A 115 14.26 11.44 -9.76
N ASN A 116 12.97 11.19 -9.94
CA ASN A 116 12.15 11.76 -10.99
C ASN A 116 11.36 13.01 -10.54
N ASP A 117 11.63 13.59 -9.37
CA ASP A 117 10.91 14.72 -8.77
C ASP A 117 9.40 14.45 -8.56
N VAL A 118 9.04 13.24 -8.18
CA VAL A 118 7.65 12.86 -7.86
C VAL A 118 7.51 12.55 -6.38
N GLN A 119 6.55 13.18 -5.73
CA GLN A 119 6.25 12.94 -4.32
C GLN A 119 5.62 11.56 -4.13
N THR A 120 5.89 10.95 -2.97
CA THR A 120 5.33 9.66 -2.59
C THR A 120 4.81 9.67 -1.17
N MET A 121 3.78 8.85 -0.91
CA MET A 121 3.43 8.32 0.41
C MET A 121 3.30 6.80 0.30
N ILE A 122 3.56 6.11 1.39
CA ILE A 122 3.52 4.65 1.48
C ILE A 122 2.25 4.23 2.20
N GLU A 123 1.46 3.35 1.59
CA GLU A 123 0.37 2.68 2.32
C GLU A 123 0.91 1.61 3.26
N GLY A 124 0.24 1.46 4.39
CA GLY A 124 0.56 0.45 5.38
C GLY A 124 -0.68 -0.24 5.96
N PRO A 125 -0.46 -1.30 6.74
CA PRO A 125 -1.51 -2.23 7.14
C PRO A 125 -2.46 -1.66 8.18
N GLY A 126 -3.67 -2.28 8.24
CA GLY A 126 -4.65 -2.05 9.29
C GLY A 126 -4.74 -3.20 10.30
N HIS A 127 -4.56 -4.44 9.87
CA HIS A 127 -4.67 -5.64 10.71
C HIS A 127 -3.35 -6.00 11.36
N VAL A 128 -2.91 -5.19 12.32
CA VAL A 128 -1.65 -5.39 13.06
C VAL A 128 -1.95 -5.37 14.56
N PRO A 129 -1.56 -6.39 15.33
CA PRO A 129 -1.77 -6.39 16.77
C PRO A 129 -0.93 -5.29 17.45
N MET A 130 -1.43 -4.79 18.57
CA MET A 130 -0.92 -3.59 19.23
C MET A 130 0.59 -3.62 19.48
N GLN A 131 1.12 -4.76 19.89
CA GLN A 131 2.55 -4.95 20.21
C GLN A 131 3.46 -4.88 18.97
N LEU A 132 2.92 -5.04 17.76
CA LEU A 132 3.67 -5.01 16.51
C LEU A 132 3.56 -3.67 15.75
N ILE A 133 2.75 -2.74 16.24
CA ILE A 133 2.54 -1.42 15.58
C ILE A 133 3.87 -0.66 15.45
N LYS A 134 4.66 -0.63 16.54
CA LYS A 134 5.95 0.06 16.52
C LYS A 134 6.90 -0.53 15.49
N GLU A 135 6.97 -1.86 15.40
CA GLU A 135 7.83 -2.55 14.43
C GLU A 135 7.46 -2.18 12.99
N ASN A 136 6.17 -2.08 12.68
CA ASN A 136 5.72 -1.65 11.35
C ASN A 136 6.20 -0.23 11.02
N MET A 137 6.11 0.69 11.98
CA MET A 137 6.58 2.05 11.79
C MET A 137 8.09 2.12 11.64
N ASP A 138 8.84 1.45 12.52
CA ASP A 138 10.30 1.43 12.47
C ASP A 138 10.81 0.87 11.11
N LYS A 139 10.23 -0.22 10.63
CA LYS A 139 10.58 -0.81 9.33
C LYS A 139 10.26 0.10 8.16
N GLN A 140 9.14 0.80 8.23
CA GLN A 140 8.78 1.75 7.17
C GLN A 140 9.76 2.93 7.14
N LEU A 141 10.09 3.51 8.27
CA LEU A 141 11.08 4.60 8.35
C LEU A 141 12.44 4.17 7.79
N GLU A 142 12.89 2.97 8.17
CA GLU A 142 14.16 2.42 7.70
C GLU A 142 14.17 2.10 6.20
N GLN A 143 13.14 1.39 5.72
CA GLN A 143 13.12 0.85 4.36
C GLN A 143 12.65 1.86 3.32
N CYS A 144 11.84 2.84 3.71
CA CYS A 144 11.25 3.82 2.81
C CYS A 144 11.82 5.23 2.99
N ALA A 145 13.02 5.37 3.59
CA ALA A 145 13.73 6.65 3.75
C ALA A 145 12.86 7.76 4.39
N GLU A 146 12.06 7.39 5.41
CA GLU A 146 11.15 8.29 6.13
C GLU A 146 10.04 8.91 5.25
N ALA A 147 9.71 8.33 4.10
CA ALA A 147 8.58 8.75 3.30
C ALA A 147 7.28 8.76 4.14
N PRO A 148 6.34 9.69 3.91
CA PRO A 148 5.08 9.73 4.64
C PRO A 148 4.38 8.38 4.66
N PHE A 149 4.03 7.87 5.85
CA PHE A 149 3.33 6.61 6.03
C PHE A 149 1.83 6.84 6.22
N TYR A 150 1.02 6.08 5.51
CA TYR A 150 -0.43 6.13 5.50
C TYR A 150 -1.00 4.79 5.90
N THR A 151 -1.71 4.70 7.02
CA THR A 151 -2.20 3.44 7.57
C THR A 151 -3.69 3.47 7.88
N LEU A 152 -4.32 2.29 7.90
CA LEU A 152 -5.71 2.14 8.34
C LEU A 152 -5.75 1.95 9.86
N GLY A 153 -5.38 2.99 10.64
CA GLY A 153 -5.43 2.99 12.09
C GLY A 153 -5.07 1.63 12.71
N PRO A 154 -3.82 1.12 12.57
CA PRO A 154 -3.52 -0.29 12.84
C PRO A 154 -3.96 -0.65 14.25
N LEU A 155 -4.56 -1.68 14.39
CA LEU A 155 -5.19 -2.48 15.40
C LEU A 155 -6.63 -2.79 14.98
N THR A 156 -6.78 -3.49 13.97
CA THR A 156 -7.57 -4.61 13.72
C THR A 156 -9.08 -4.60 13.84
N THR A 157 -9.62 -4.94 12.74
CA THR A 157 -11.03 -5.25 12.57
C THR A 157 -11.40 -6.66 13.08
N ASP A 158 -10.46 -7.61 13.16
CA ASP A 158 -10.74 -9.00 13.58
C ASP A 158 -10.71 -9.24 15.10
N ILE A 159 -10.29 -8.25 15.92
CA ILE A 159 -10.33 -8.34 17.39
C ILE A 159 -11.70 -7.98 17.96
N ALA A 160 -12.39 -6.99 17.39
CA ALA A 160 -13.63 -6.47 17.91
C ALA A 160 -14.63 -6.15 16.79
N PRO A 161 -15.21 -7.18 16.16
CA PRO A 161 -16.15 -7.00 15.05
C PRO A 161 -17.30 -6.05 15.42
N GLY A 162 -17.56 -5.08 14.55
CA GLY A 162 -18.56 -4.03 14.79
C GLY A 162 -18.07 -2.85 15.64
N TYR A 163 -16.84 -2.94 16.20
CA TYR A 163 -16.20 -1.86 16.97
C TYR A 163 -14.88 -1.42 16.32
N ASP A 164 -14.72 -1.67 15.04
CA ASP A 164 -13.51 -1.42 14.26
C ASP A 164 -13.04 0.03 14.34
N HIS A 165 -13.99 0.98 14.35
CA HIS A 165 -13.69 2.39 14.48
C HIS A 165 -13.07 2.76 15.85
N ILE A 166 -13.36 1.99 16.91
CA ILE A 166 -12.77 2.18 18.25
C ILE A 166 -11.36 1.60 18.28
N THR A 167 -11.20 0.35 17.86
CA THR A 167 -9.90 -0.33 17.87
C THR A 167 -8.92 0.37 16.91
N SER A 168 -9.38 0.77 15.73
CA SER A 168 -8.56 1.54 14.78
C SER A 168 -8.17 2.91 15.31
N ALA A 169 -9.02 3.58 16.08
CA ALA A 169 -8.67 4.85 16.73
C ALA A 169 -7.54 4.69 17.76
N ILE A 170 -7.54 3.58 18.51
CA ILE A 170 -6.48 3.26 19.47
C ILE A 170 -5.15 3.04 18.71
N GLY A 171 -5.18 2.20 17.68
CA GLY A 171 -3.98 1.94 16.87
C GLY A 171 -3.51 3.18 16.10
N ALA A 172 -4.42 4.03 15.64
CA ALA A 172 -4.13 5.31 15.01
C ALA A 172 -3.35 6.24 15.94
N ALA A 173 -3.80 6.35 17.20
CA ALA A 173 -3.09 7.14 18.21
C ALA A 173 -1.67 6.60 18.47
N MET A 174 -1.52 5.27 18.50
CA MET A 174 -0.22 4.64 18.72
C MET A 174 0.73 4.86 17.54
N ILE A 175 0.29 4.56 16.31
CA ILE A 175 1.17 4.70 15.16
C ILE A 175 1.47 6.17 14.84
N GLY A 176 0.51 7.06 15.10
CA GLY A 176 0.72 8.50 15.02
C GLY A 176 1.78 9.00 16.00
N TRP A 177 1.80 8.45 17.22
CA TRP A 177 2.86 8.71 18.21
C TRP A 177 4.24 8.30 17.68
N TYR A 178 4.34 7.23 16.90
CA TYR A 178 5.58 6.76 16.31
C TYR A 178 5.96 7.44 15.00
N GLY A 179 5.12 8.31 14.43
CA GLY A 179 5.47 9.12 13.27
C GLY A 179 4.65 8.89 11.99
N CYS A 180 3.55 8.13 12.05
CA CYS A 180 2.66 7.97 10.91
C CYS A 180 2.08 9.33 10.49
N ALA A 181 2.14 9.62 9.19
CA ALA A 181 1.80 10.93 8.64
C ALA A 181 0.32 11.09 8.27
N MET A 182 -0.35 10.00 7.87
CA MET A 182 -1.74 10.02 7.44
C MET A 182 -2.47 8.75 7.87
N LEU A 183 -3.76 8.90 8.18
CA LEU A 183 -4.61 7.80 8.61
C LEU A 183 -5.80 7.66 7.67
N CYS A 184 -6.09 6.41 7.29
CA CYS A 184 -7.33 6.06 6.63
C CYS A 184 -8.48 6.06 7.63
N TYR A 185 -9.70 6.16 7.13
CA TYR A 185 -10.89 6.17 7.97
C TYR A 185 -11.39 4.74 8.25
N VAL A 186 -12.02 4.59 9.41
CA VAL A 186 -12.91 3.48 9.74
C VAL A 186 -14.17 4.07 10.34
N THR A 187 -15.34 3.65 9.86
CA THR A 187 -16.63 4.20 10.31
C THR A 187 -17.33 3.27 11.30
N PRO A 188 -18.28 3.78 12.12
CA PRO A 188 -19.02 2.97 13.09
C PRO A 188 -19.89 1.86 12.48
N LYS A 189 -19.90 1.71 11.16
CA LYS A 189 -20.72 0.73 10.44
C LYS A 189 -19.89 -0.31 9.66
N GLU A 190 -18.61 -0.30 9.86
CA GLU A 190 -17.69 -1.28 9.27
C GLU A 190 -17.37 -2.41 10.23
#